data_4a53356494d8a04e8fe273f600531420
#
_entry.id   4a53356494d8a04e8fe273f600531420
#
_cell.length_a   1.000
_cell.length_b   1.000
_cell.length_c   1.000
_cell.angle_alpha   90.00
_cell.angle_beta   90.00
_cell.angle_gamma   90.00
#
_symmetry.space_group_name_H-M   'P 1'
#
loop_
_entity.id
_entity.type
_entity.pdbx_description
1 polymer ?
#
loop_
_entity_poly.entity_id
_entity_poly.type
_entity_poly.pdbx_seq_one_letter_code
_entity_poly.pdbx_strand_id
1 'polypeptide(L)'
;MTQRLLDILVSSFPRLVLYCVQVTIPLTVCIYILSLVLGFLLALIQIHKIPVLKPLARVYVWVFRGTPLIVQMYIIFFGLPSLGITLDAFPSAVIAFSLNYAAYMSEAIRAAIQSVPEGQWEAGYMIGLSSGQIMLRVILPQAARVAF
;
A
#
# COMPACT_ATOMS: atom_id res chain seq x y z
N MET A 1 -12.35 -15.98 -40.04
CA MET A 1 -12.33 -15.13 -38.83
C MET A 1 -11.46 -15.75 -37.73
N THR A 2 -11.60 -17.01 -37.43
CA THR A 2 -10.89 -17.75 -36.37
C THR A 2 -9.37 -17.83 -36.57
N GLN A 3 -8.87 -18.06 -37.78
CA GLN A 3 -7.43 -18.14 -38.06
C GLN A 3 -6.73 -16.79 -37.82
N ARG A 4 -7.34 -15.68 -38.24
CA ARG A 4 -6.80 -14.33 -38.02
C ARG A 4 -6.69 -13.98 -36.52
N LEU A 5 -7.65 -14.44 -35.72
CA LEU A 5 -7.61 -14.27 -34.25
C LEU A 5 -6.51 -15.13 -33.64
N LEU A 6 -6.31 -16.35 -34.09
CA LEU A 6 -5.23 -17.24 -33.63
C LEU A 6 -3.85 -16.65 -33.96
N ASP A 7 -3.66 -16.14 -35.17
CA ASP A 7 -2.41 -15.51 -35.59
C ASP A 7 -2.07 -14.27 -34.75
N ILE A 8 -3.08 -13.45 -34.44
CA ILE A 8 -2.91 -12.30 -33.55
C ILE A 8 -2.55 -12.75 -32.13
N LEU A 9 -3.21 -13.74 -31.59
CA LEU A 9 -2.94 -14.27 -30.26
C LEU A 9 -1.52 -14.84 -30.17
N VAL A 10 -1.12 -15.69 -31.11
CA VAL A 10 0.20 -16.33 -31.12
C VAL A 10 1.31 -15.28 -31.29
N SER A 11 1.13 -14.28 -32.13
CA SER A 11 2.14 -13.23 -32.35
C SER A 11 2.21 -12.21 -31.21
N SER A 12 1.09 -11.96 -30.50
CA SER A 12 1.03 -10.98 -29.41
C SER A 12 1.44 -11.57 -28.05
N PHE A 13 1.17 -12.86 -27.82
CA PHE A 13 1.42 -13.53 -26.55
C PHE A 13 2.87 -13.40 -26.05
N PRO A 14 3.91 -13.66 -26.86
CA PRO A 14 5.30 -13.51 -26.40
C PRO A 14 5.63 -12.07 -25.98
N ARG A 15 5.09 -11.08 -26.70
CA ARG A 15 5.27 -9.66 -26.37
C ARG A 15 4.59 -9.30 -25.06
N LEU A 16 3.37 -9.77 -24.85
CA LEU A 16 2.63 -9.54 -23.58
C LEU A 16 3.38 -10.15 -22.39
N VAL A 17 3.90 -11.38 -22.53
CA VAL A 17 4.71 -12.01 -21.49
C VAL A 17 5.97 -11.21 -21.22
N LEU A 18 6.67 -10.74 -22.25
CA LEU A 18 7.87 -9.93 -22.11
C LEU A 18 7.58 -8.62 -21.37
N TYR A 19 6.53 -7.88 -21.73
CA TYR A 19 6.12 -6.66 -21.03
C TYR A 19 5.64 -6.93 -19.60
N CYS A 20 5.00 -8.06 -19.35
CA CYS A 20 4.64 -8.46 -18.00
C CYS A 20 5.88 -8.60 -17.10
N VAL A 21 6.91 -9.28 -17.60
CA VAL A 21 8.15 -9.50 -16.84
C VAL A 21 8.96 -8.19 -16.69
N GLN A 22 9.07 -7.41 -17.76
CA GLN A 22 9.94 -6.22 -17.78
C GLN A 22 9.32 -4.99 -17.14
N VAL A 23 8.00 -4.86 -17.16
CA VAL A 23 7.31 -3.66 -16.70
C VAL A 23 6.38 -3.97 -15.53
N THR A 24 5.45 -4.92 -15.70
CA THR A 24 4.41 -5.16 -14.68
C THR A 24 4.98 -5.72 -13.39
N ILE A 25 5.86 -6.70 -13.46
CA ILE A 25 6.46 -7.30 -12.25
C ILE A 25 7.30 -6.27 -11.48
N PRO A 26 8.27 -5.54 -12.08
CA PRO A 26 9.03 -4.52 -11.37
C PRO A 26 8.14 -3.41 -10.80
N LEU A 27 7.15 -2.96 -11.57
CA LEU A 27 6.18 -1.96 -11.13
C LEU A 27 5.43 -2.44 -9.87
N THR A 28 4.90 -3.66 -9.91
CA THR A 28 4.16 -4.25 -8.78
C THR A 28 5.03 -4.38 -7.54
N VAL A 29 6.28 -4.85 -7.69
CA VAL A 29 7.21 -4.99 -6.57
C VAL A 29 7.52 -3.62 -5.94
N CYS A 30 7.82 -2.61 -6.75
CA CYS A 30 8.07 -1.25 -6.26
C CYS A 30 6.85 -0.69 -5.49
N ILE A 31 5.68 -0.79 -6.09
CA ILE A 31 4.42 -0.32 -5.47
C ILE A 31 4.16 -1.06 -4.17
N TYR A 32 4.30 -2.38 -4.15
CA TYR A 32 4.04 -3.20 -2.97
C TYR A 32 4.96 -2.83 -1.80
N ILE A 33 6.27 -2.72 -2.04
CA ILE A 33 7.23 -2.34 -1.00
C ILE A 33 6.93 -0.93 -0.46
N LEU A 34 6.74 0.04 -1.35
CA LEU A 34 6.46 1.42 -0.93
C LEU A 34 5.14 1.53 -0.17
N SER A 35 4.08 0.90 -0.67
CA SER A 35 2.77 0.94 0.00
C SER A 35 2.77 0.20 1.33
N LEU A 36 3.53 -0.89 1.46
CA LEU A 36 3.68 -1.61 2.73
C LEU A 36 4.37 -0.74 3.78
N VAL A 37 5.48 -0.10 3.41
CA VAL A 37 6.23 0.79 4.34
C VAL A 37 5.37 1.99 4.74
N LEU A 38 4.80 2.72 3.77
CA LEU A 38 3.95 3.88 4.04
C LEU A 38 2.69 3.50 4.81
N GLY A 39 2.04 2.40 4.42
CA GLY A 39 0.84 1.89 5.09
C GLY A 39 1.11 1.48 6.54
N PHE A 40 2.23 0.83 6.80
CA PHE A 40 2.65 0.47 8.15
C PHE A 40 2.89 1.72 9.02
N LEU A 41 3.61 2.72 8.52
CA LEU A 41 3.84 3.99 9.23
C LEU A 41 2.52 4.71 9.53
N LEU A 42 1.61 4.79 8.57
CA LEU A 42 0.29 5.39 8.74
C LEU A 42 -0.56 4.62 9.79
N ALA A 43 -0.50 3.29 9.78
CA ALA A 43 -1.19 2.46 10.78
C ALA A 43 -0.66 2.73 12.19
N LEU A 44 0.67 2.80 12.36
CA LEU A 44 1.29 3.11 13.65
C LEU A 44 0.90 4.51 14.15
N ILE A 45 0.91 5.53 13.29
CA ILE A 45 0.48 6.89 13.63
C ILE A 45 -0.97 6.90 14.14
N GLN A 46 -1.85 6.14 13.50
CA GLN A 46 -3.25 6.07 13.90
C GLN A 46 -3.45 5.33 15.23
N ILE A 47 -2.67 4.27 15.48
CA ILE A 47 -2.74 3.46 16.71
C ILE A 47 -2.18 4.22 17.91
N HIS A 48 -1.01 4.82 17.79
CA HIS A 48 -0.34 5.56 18.87
C HIS A 48 -1.02 6.91 19.22
N LYS A 49 -2.08 7.27 18.49
CA LYS A 49 -2.89 8.49 18.75
C LYS A 49 -2.07 9.78 18.82
N ILE A 50 -1.00 9.91 18.02
CA ILE A 50 -0.16 11.11 17.99
C ILE A 50 -1.05 12.32 17.63
N PRO A 51 -1.12 13.38 18.50
CA PRO A 51 -2.19 14.37 18.44
C PRO A 51 -2.35 15.08 17.09
N VAL A 52 -1.25 15.45 16.42
CA VAL A 52 -1.27 16.18 15.16
C VAL A 52 -1.27 15.23 13.95
N LEU A 53 -0.49 14.16 14.00
CA LEU A 53 -0.33 13.25 12.85
C LEU A 53 -1.54 12.37 12.63
N LYS A 54 -2.27 11.99 13.68
CA LYS A 54 -3.45 11.15 13.58
C LYS A 54 -4.56 11.76 12.71
N PRO A 55 -5.00 13.01 12.91
CA PRO A 55 -6.00 13.62 12.02
C PRO A 55 -5.50 13.75 10.59
N LEU A 56 -4.23 14.09 10.37
CA LEU A 56 -3.63 14.15 9.03
C LEU A 56 -3.64 12.78 8.33
N ALA A 57 -3.23 11.71 9.03
CA ALA A 57 -3.28 10.35 8.51
C ALA A 57 -4.73 9.93 8.16
N ARG A 58 -5.73 10.31 8.96
CA ARG A 58 -7.13 10.05 8.66
C ARG A 58 -7.62 10.78 7.41
N VAL A 59 -7.29 12.07 7.27
CA VAL A 59 -7.63 12.85 6.07
C VAL A 59 -6.98 12.23 4.84
N TYR A 60 -5.72 11.85 4.93
CA TYR A 60 -5.03 11.13 3.87
C TYR A 60 -5.78 9.87 3.45
N VAL A 61 -6.07 8.98 4.41
CA VAL A 61 -6.79 7.73 4.15
C VAL A 61 -8.17 7.99 3.56
N TRP A 62 -8.89 8.98 4.08
CA TRP A 62 -10.21 9.36 3.58
C TRP A 62 -10.16 9.84 2.12
N VAL A 63 -9.21 10.72 1.78
CA VAL A 63 -9.04 11.24 0.43
C VAL A 63 -8.67 10.12 -0.55
N PHE A 64 -7.62 9.36 -0.23
CA PHE A 64 -7.10 8.33 -1.16
C PHE A 64 -8.04 7.14 -1.34
N ARG A 65 -8.83 6.78 -0.33
CA ARG A 65 -9.85 5.73 -0.46
C ARG A 65 -11.18 6.24 -1.00
N GLY A 66 -11.45 7.54 -0.86
CA GLY A 66 -12.66 8.18 -1.35
C GLY A 66 -12.60 8.65 -2.80
N THR A 67 -11.42 8.62 -3.42
CA THR A 67 -11.23 9.06 -4.82
C THR A 67 -10.80 7.89 -5.70
N PRO A 68 -11.28 7.83 -6.97
CA PRO A 68 -10.85 6.79 -7.92
C PRO A 68 -9.35 6.87 -8.20
N LEU A 69 -8.68 5.71 -8.20
CA LEU A 69 -7.24 5.62 -8.50
C LEU A 69 -6.86 6.26 -9.83
N ILE A 70 -7.70 6.10 -10.85
CA ILE A 70 -7.46 6.69 -12.18
C ILE A 70 -7.37 8.22 -12.12
N VAL A 71 -8.20 8.87 -11.29
CA VAL A 71 -8.16 10.32 -11.10
C VAL A 71 -6.86 10.74 -10.43
N GLN A 72 -6.41 10.01 -9.41
CA GLN A 72 -5.13 10.26 -8.73
C GLN A 72 -3.96 10.14 -9.71
N MET A 73 -3.99 9.11 -10.57
CA MET A 73 -2.98 8.92 -11.60
C MET A 73 -2.97 10.07 -12.62
N TYR A 74 -4.14 10.56 -13.05
CA TYR A 74 -4.23 11.72 -13.95
C TYR A 74 -3.69 12.99 -13.31
N ILE A 75 -3.96 13.22 -12.02
CA ILE A 75 -3.41 14.38 -11.30
C ILE A 75 -1.88 14.33 -11.27
N ILE A 76 -1.30 13.15 -11.03
CA ILE A 76 0.15 13.00 -11.00
C ILE A 76 0.75 13.12 -12.41
N PHE A 77 0.21 12.42 -13.39
CA PHE A 77 0.81 12.34 -14.71
C PHE A 77 0.59 13.62 -15.55
N PHE A 78 -0.58 14.25 -15.46
CA PHE A 78 -0.94 15.45 -16.22
C PHE A 78 -0.94 16.72 -15.38
N GLY A 79 -1.16 16.65 -14.08
CA GLY A 79 -1.21 17.80 -13.19
C GLY A 79 0.16 18.31 -12.76
N LEU A 80 1.12 17.43 -12.43
CA LEU A 80 2.46 17.84 -12.02
C LEU A 80 3.25 18.61 -13.09
N PRO A 81 3.13 18.31 -14.38
CA PRO A 81 3.77 19.12 -15.44
C PRO A 81 3.36 20.60 -15.45
N SER A 82 2.14 20.93 -15.05
CA SER A 82 1.71 22.34 -14.91
C SER A 82 2.44 23.09 -13.78
N LEU A 83 3.05 22.35 -12.85
CA LEU A 83 3.90 22.88 -11.78
C LEU A 83 5.41 22.78 -12.11
N GLY A 84 5.75 22.43 -13.36
CA GLY A 84 7.14 22.28 -13.82
C GLY A 84 7.79 20.91 -13.47
N ILE A 85 7.03 19.96 -12.95
CA ILE A 85 7.52 18.62 -12.57
C ILE A 85 7.03 17.60 -13.61
N THR A 86 7.90 17.21 -14.54
CA THR A 86 7.59 16.18 -15.54
C THR A 86 8.12 14.82 -15.08
N LEU A 87 7.24 13.83 -15.04
CA LEU A 87 7.59 12.46 -14.69
C LEU A 87 7.21 11.52 -15.85
N ASP A 88 8.04 10.53 -16.10
CA ASP A 88 7.72 9.45 -17.02
C ASP A 88 6.54 8.59 -16.50
N ALA A 89 5.95 7.80 -17.38
CA ALA A 89 4.78 6.97 -17.05
C ALA A 89 5.05 5.99 -15.89
N PHE A 90 6.23 5.37 -15.87
CA PHE A 90 6.58 4.38 -14.83
C PHE A 90 6.67 5.01 -13.42
N PRO A 91 7.47 6.07 -13.15
CA PRO A 91 7.50 6.71 -11.84
C PRO A 91 6.16 7.36 -11.46
N SER A 92 5.42 7.91 -12.41
CA SER A 92 4.07 8.44 -12.14
C SER A 92 3.12 7.35 -11.62
N ALA A 93 3.14 6.18 -12.25
CA ALA A 93 2.37 5.03 -11.82
C ALA A 93 2.84 4.54 -10.44
N VAL A 94 4.16 4.41 -10.21
CA VAL A 94 4.69 4.00 -8.89
C VAL A 94 4.17 4.94 -7.80
N ILE A 95 4.23 6.25 -7.99
CA ILE A 95 3.78 7.21 -6.99
C ILE A 95 2.26 7.10 -6.76
N ALA A 96 1.46 7.17 -7.83
CA ALA A 96 0.00 7.14 -7.73
C ALA A 96 -0.50 5.88 -7.02
N PHE A 97 -0.04 4.72 -7.47
CA PHE A 97 -0.45 3.44 -6.91
C PHE A 97 0.07 3.24 -5.50
N SER A 98 1.32 3.62 -5.20
CA SER A 98 1.88 3.47 -3.85
C SER A 98 1.12 4.32 -2.83
N LEU A 99 0.77 5.55 -3.16
CA LEU A 99 -0.02 6.41 -2.28
C LEU A 99 -1.43 5.84 -2.09
N ASN A 100 -2.08 5.39 -3.14
CA ASN A 100 -3.41 4.79 -3.04
C ASN A 100 -3.39 3.52 -2.19
N TYR A 101 -2.52 2.55 -2.53
CA TYR A 101 -2.43 1.28 -1.81
C TYR A 101 -1.95 1.45 -0.37
N ALA A 102 -1.10 2.43 -0.06
CA ALA A 102 -0.70 2.73 1.32
C ALA A 102 -1.91 3.07 2.21
N ALA A 103 -2.91 3.77 1.67
CA ALA A 103 -4.13 4.08 2.42
C ALA A 103 -4.94 2.80 2.75
N TYR A 104 -5.07 1.86 1.80
CA TYR A 104 -5.74 0.58 2.05
C TYR A 104 -4.94 -0.32 2.98
N MET A 105 -3.61 -0.44 2.77
CA MET A 105 -2.71 -1.20 3.62
C MET A 105 -2.73 -0.70 5.06
N SER A 106 -2.78 0.62 5.27
CA SER A 106 -2.81 1.19 6.62
C SER A 106 -4.03 0.74 7.41
N GLU A 107 -5.19 0.67 6.78
CA GLU A 107 -6.42 0.22 7.40
C GLU A 107 -6.39 -1.30 7.66
N ALA A 108 -5.90 -2.10 6.70
CA ALA A 108 -5.75 -3.54 6.88
C ALA A 108 -4.80 -3.87 8.05
N ILE A 109 -3.63 -3.23 8.10
CA ILE A 109 -2.65 -3.41 9.18
C ILE A 109 -3.24 -2.94 10.53
N ARG A 110 -3.91 -1.79 10.55
CA ARG A 110 -4.56 -1.28 11.75
C ARG A 110 -5.63 -2.25 12.27
N ALA A 111 -6.48 -2.76 11.39
CA ALA A 111 -7.50 -3.73 11.75
C ALA A 111 -6.91 -5.03 12.28
N ALA A 112 -5.84 -5.54 11.64
CA ALA A 112 -5.15 -6.74 12.09
C ALA A 112 -4.51 -6.57 13.47
N ILE A 113 -3.87 -5.43 13.74
CA ILE A 113 -3.30 -5.13 15.06
C ILE A 113 -4.41 -5.03 16.12
N GLN A 114 -5.54 -4.40 15.79
CA GLN A 114 -6.67 -4.23 16.70
C GLN A 114 -7.47 -5.52 16.94
N SER A 115 -7.33 -6.52 16.07
CA SER A 115 -7.98 -7.83 16.26
C SER A 115 -7.28 -8.69 17.32
N VAL A 116 -6.05 -8.37 17.67
CA VAL A 116 -5.34 -9.10 18.74
C VAL A 116 -5.95 -8.72 20.10
N PRO A 117 -6.35 -9.72 20.92
CA PRO A 117 -6.99 -9.47 22.21
C PRO A 117 -6.17 -8.57 23.14
N GLU A 118 -6.83 -7.64 23.85
CA GLU A 118 -6.17 -6.72 24.78
C GLU A 118 -5.37 -7.44 25.87
N GLY A 119 -5.83 -8.63 26.30
CA GLY A 119 -5.10 -9.45 27.26
C GLY A 119 -3.67 -9.83 26.84
N GLN A 120 -3.36 -9.81 25.54
CA GLN A 120 -1.97 -10.00 25.06
C GLN A 120 -1.08 -8.80 25.40
N TRP A 121 -1.65 -7.60 25.39
CA TRP A 121 -0.97 -6.38 25.83
C TRP A 121 -0.75 -6.39 27.34
N GLU A 122 -1.82 -6.72 28.10
CA GLU A 122 -1.77 -6.80 29.55
C GLU A 122 -0.77 -7.85 30.03
N ALA A 123 -0.80 -9.04 29.45
CA ALA A 123 0.17 -10.11 29.75
C ALA A 123 1.61 -9.66 29.49
N GLY A 124 1.86 -8.95 28.39
CA GLY A 124 3.16 -8.40 28.07
C GLY A 124 3.65 -7.37 29.12
N TYR A 125 2.78 -6.49 29.56
CA TYR A 125 3.11 -5.53 30.64
C TYR A 125 3.38 -6.23 31.98
N MET A 126 2.61 -7.25 32.32
CA MET A 126 2.78 -8.00 33.59
C MET A 126 4.16 -8.68 33.70
N ILE A 127 4.77 -9.08 32.58
CA ILE A 127 6.12 -9.65 32.55
C ILE A 127 7.22 -8.59 32.31
N GLY A 128 6.86 -7.28 32.37
CA GLY A 128 7.83 -6.19 32.31
C GLY A 128 8.29 -5.79 30.90
N LEU A 129 7.59 -6.19 29.84
CA LEU A 129 7.92 -5.78 28.48
C LEU A 129 7.49 -4.32 28.23
N SER A 130 8.33 -3.56 27.52
CA SER A 130 7.94 -2.24 27.01
C SER A 130 6.91 -2.36 25.89
N SER A 131 6.12 -1.28 25.67
CA SER A 131 5.12 -1.26 24.58
C SER A 131 5.70 -1.62 23.20
N GLY A 132 6.92 -1.19 22.88
CA GLY A 132 7.61 -1.54 21.65
C GLY A 132 7.97 -3.02 21.57
N GLN A 133 8.41 -3.62 22.69
CA GLN A 133 8.71 -5.06 22.76
C GLN A 133 7.44 -5.89 22.62
N ILE A 134 6.35 -5.47 23.27
CA ILE A 134 5.05 -6.13 23.13
C ILE A 134 4.58 -6.05 21.66
N MET A 135 4.64 -4.86 21.05
CA MET A 135 4.27 -4.67 19.65
C MET A 135 5.06 -5.60 18.73
N LEU A 136 6.39 -5.62 18.84
CA LEU A 136 7.24 -6.36 17.90
C LEU A 136 7.24 -7.88 18.16
N ARG A 137 7.20 -8.32 19.42
CA ARG A 137 7.39 -9.72 19.78
C ARG A 137 6.08 -10.49 19.99
N VAL A 138 4.99 -9.78 20.32
CA VAL A 138 3.71 -10.41 20.67
C VAL A 138 2.63 -10.06 19.66
N ILE A 139 2.39 -8.76 19.42
CA ILE A 139 1.26 -8.29 18.65
C ILE A 139 1.48 -8.46 17.15
N LEU A 140 2.57 -7.95 16.58
CA LEU A 140 2.82 -8.02 15.15
C LEU A 140 2.87 -9.46 14.60
N PRO A 141 3.50 -10.45 15.24
CA PRO A 141 3.47 -11.82 14.75
C PRO A 141 2.06 -12.44 14.75
N GLN A 142 1.20 -12.06 15.71
CA GLN A 142 -0.18 -12.51 15.75
C GLN A 142 -1.02 -11.76 14.70
N ALA A 143 -0.90 -10.44 14.61
CA ALA A 143 -1.59 -9.60 13.63
C ALA A 143 -1.25 -10.01 12.18
N ALA A 144 0.00 -10.37 11.90
CA ALA A 144 0.41 -10.81 10.57
C ALA A 144 -0.37 -12.06 10.10
N ARG A 145 -0.69 -12.99 11.00
CA ARG A 145 -1.48 -14.18 10.67
C ARG A 145 -2.95 -13.87 10.37
N VAL A 146 -3.44 -12.73 10.80
CA VAL A 146 -4.81 -12.26 10.54
C VAL A 146 -4.86 -11.41 9.26
N ALA A 147 -3.76 -10.73 8.93
CA ALA A 147 -3.65 -9.85 7.77
C ALA A 147 -3.43 -10.62 6.45
N PHE A 148 -2.88 -11.82 6.51
CA PHE A 148 -2.53 -12.69 5.37
C PHE A 148 -3.17 -14.08 5.52
#